data_37f7f53d5cfac1265247af337a5f9593
#
_entry.id   37f7f53d5cfac1265247af337a5f9593
#
_cell.length_a   1.000
_cell.length_b   1.000
_cell.length_c   1.000
_cell.angle_alpha   90.00
_cell.angle_beta   90.00
_cell.angle_gamma   90.00
#
_symmetry.space_group_name_H-M   'P 1'
#
loop_
_entity.id
_entity.type
_entity.pdbx_description
1 polymer ?
#
loop_
_entity_poly.entity_id
_entity_poly.type
_entity_poly.pdbx_seq_one_letter_code
_entity_poly.pdbx_strand_id
1 'polypeptide(L)'
;MVTSVELLPSLSEVYPLPPSQIDNYRRDGHVFLRSVASRAEIAAYRPIIKVVMEPVLRAKDMQGRVDDYSSLFLQVTNMWEKNEAVKRFIFAKRFAKIAAELMGVDGVRLYHDQVLFKTPGGRRTPWHQDQYYWPLDTENTITMWMPLVDVPILMGPMIFASGSHKLGYQGDRPISDDANEYFERLITERGYKTVSYELKAGDATFHSGLLFHSAHPNTTSETREVITIIYYADGTRILEPDNKHRKVDMEAFHPGQKPGEIAASPLNPLLYHK
;
A
#
# COMPACT_ATOMS: atom_id res chain seq x y z
N MET A 1 10.05 -21.56 -17.47
CA MET A 1 11.48 -21.25 -17.27
C MET A 1 11.58 -20.44 -15.98
N VAL A 2 12.27 -20.94 -14.96
CA VAL A 2 12.54 -20.20 -13.73
C VAL A 2 13.64 -19.21 -14.08
N THR A 3 13.29 -17.94 -14.20
CA THR A 3 14.29 -16.88 -14.40
C THR A 3 15.17 -16.87 -13.15
N SER A 4 16.47 -17.07 -13.30
CA SER A 4 17.42 -16.97 -12.17
C SER A 4 17.26 -15.61 -11.53
N VAL A 5 17.11 -15.54 -10.19
CA VAL A 5 16.96 -14.30 -9.42
C VAL A 5 18.14 -13.34 -9.66
N GLU A 6 19.31 -13.88 -10.00
CA GLU A 6 20.53 -13.13 -10.31
C GLU A 6 20.42 -12.29 -11.59
N LEU A 7 19.57 -12.71 -12.54
CA LEU A 7 19.35 -12.02 -13.82
C LEU A 7 18.31 -10.88 -13.75
N LEU A 8 17.64 -10.73 -12.61
CA LEU A 8 16.67 -9.66 -12.43
C LEU A 8 17.35 -8.30 -12.22
N PRO A 9 16.76 -7.21 -12.75
CA PRO A 9 17.28 -5.86 -12.54
C PRO A 9 17.48 -5.54 -11.06
N SER A 10 18.59 -4.85 -10.76
CA SER A 10 18.80 -4.30 -9.41
C SER A 10 17.91 -3.08 -9.22
N LEU A 11 17.20 -3.02 -8.09
CA LEU A 11 16.41 -1.85 -7.66
C LEU A 11 17.21 -1.01 -6.63
N SER A 12 18.54 -1.02 -6.72
CA SER A 12 19.43 -0.33 -5.77
C SER A 12 19.75 1.11 -6.14
N GLU A 13 19.50 1.54 -7.40
CA GLU A 13 19.73 2.91 -7.82
C GLU A 13 18.91 3.90 -7.00
N VAL A 14 19.53 5.00 -6.61
CA VAL A 14 18.87 6.04 -5.81
C VAL A 14 17.87 6.79 -6.70
N TYR A 15 16.62 6.87 -6.25
CA TYR A 15 15.64 7.75 -6.87
C TYR A 15 15.90 9.19 -6.43
N PRO A 16 16.06 10.14 -7.38
CA PRO A 16 16.27 11.54 -7.05
C PRO A 16 14.94 12.15 -6.55
N LEU A 17 14.73 12.19 -5.22
CA LEU A 17 13.54 12.78 -4.63
C LEU A 17 13.75 14.28 -4.40
N PRO A 18 13.11 15.16 -5.19
CA PRO A 18 13.25 16.61 -5.01
C PRO A 18 12.64 17.07 -3.68
N PRO A 19 13.22 18.07 -2.99
CA PRO A 19 12.65 18.63 -1.75
C PRO A 19 11.18 19.05 -1.89
N SER A 20 10.79 19.58 -3.05
CA SER A 20 9.40 19.98 -3.33
C SER A 20 8.41 18.81 -3.26
N GLN A 21 8.84 17.57 -3.56
CA GLN A 21 7.98 16.39 -3.44
C GLN A 21 7.80 15.98 -1.97
N ILE A 22 8.84 16.18 -1.13
CA ILE A 22 8.75 15.99 0.31
C ILE A 22 7.78 17.03 0.91
N ASP A 23 7.89 18.29 0.50
CA ASP A 23 6.98 19.35 0.95
C ASP A 23 5.53 19.09 0.51
N ASN A 24 5.33 18.60 -0.72
CA ASN A 24 4.02 18.20 -1.21
C ASN A 24 3.42 17.07 -0.36
N TYR A 25 4.20 16.02 -0.07
CA TYR A 25 3.75 14.92 0.79
C TYR A 25 3.36 15.42 2.20
N ARG A 26 4.19 16.26 2.83
CA ARG A 26 3.90 16.82 4.16
C ARG A 26 2.67 17.71 4.18
N ARG A 27 2.44 18.45 3.11
CA ARG A 27 1.27 19.32 2.97
C ARG A 27 -0.01 18.53 2.73
N ASP A 28 0.04 17.58 1.80
CA ASP A 28 -1.14 16.91 1.22
C ASP A 28 -1.40 15.51 1.81
N GLY A 29 -0.41 14.89 2.48
CA GLY A 29 -0.47 13.53 3.00
C GLY A 29 -0.29 12.46 1.92
N HIS A 30 -0.07 12.87 0.67
CA HIS A 30 0.23 12.00 -0.45
C HIS A 30 1.15 12.69 -1.46
N VAL A 31 1.81 11.88 -2.29
CA VAL A 31 2.62 12.37 -3.41
C VAL A 31 2.57 11.37 -4.57
N PHE A 32 2.63 11.88 -5.80
CA PHE A 32 2.77 11.10 -7.01
C PHE A 32 4.21 11.25 -7.54
N LEU A 33 4.89 10.12 -7.73
CA LEU A 33 6.26 10.06 -8.25
C LEU A 33 6.30 9.24 -9.55
N ARG A 34 6.93 9.81 -10.58
CA ARG A 34 7.07 9.15 -11.88
C ARG A 34 8.26 8.21 -11.89
N SER A 35 8.10 7.06 -12.57
CA SER A 35 9.19 6.11 -12.84
C SER A 35 10.01 5.75 -11.60
N VAL A 36 9.34 5.47 -10.48
CA VAL A 36 9.98 4.96 -9.25
C VAL A 36 10.64 3.60 -9.53
N ALA A 37 10.02 2.80 -10.38
CA ALA A 37 10.65 1.70 -11.09
C ALA A 37 10.53 1.94 -12.60
N SER A 38 11.57 1.60 -13.37
CA SER A 38 11.51 1.70 -14.82
C SER A 38 10.57 0.66 -15.43
N ARG A 39 10.08 0.93 -16.65
CA ARG A 39 9.26 -0.07 -17.40
C ARG A 39 9.98 -1.40 -17.58
N ALA A 40 11.31 -1.38 -17.77
CA ALA A 40 12.11 -2.59 -17.91
C ALA A 40 12.16 -3.39 -16.61
N GLU A 41 12.32 -2.72 -15.46
CA GLU A 41 12.24 -3.35 -14.16
C GLU A 41 10.85 -3.97 -13.92
N ILE A 42 9.78 -3.24 -14.19
CA ILE A 42 8.41 -3.78 -14.06
C ILE A 42 8.20 -4.97 -14.99
N ALA A 43 8.64 -4.88 -16.25
CA ALA A 43 8.50 -5.97 -17.21
C ALA A 43 9.22 -7.26 -16.75
N ALA A 44 10.33 -7.13 -16.02
CA ALA A 44 11.08 -8.26 -15.48
C ALA A 44 10.40 -8.89 -14.25
N TYR A 45 9.86 -8.07 -13.34
CA TYR A 45 9.27 -8.55 -12.07
C TYR A 45 7.79 -8.94 -12.19
N ARG A 46 7.00 -8.26 -13.01
CA ARG A 46 5.55 -8.48 -13.15
C ARG A 46 5.17 -9.94 -13.43
N PRO A 47 5.82 -10.69 -14.36
CA PRO A 47 5.47 -12.09 -14.61
C PRO A 47 5.61 -12.97 -13.37
N ILE A 48 6.63 -12.72 -12.54
CA ILE A 48 6.90 -13.46 -11.32
C ILE A 48 5.84 -13.17 -10.27
N ILE A 49 5.49 -11.89 -10.09
CA ILE A 49 4.42 -11.45 -9.17
C ILE A 49 3.09 -12.09 -9.57
N LYS A 50 2.78 -12.16 -10.87
CA LYS A 50 1.56 -12.81 -11.39
C LYS A 50 1.50 -14.30 -11.05
N VAL A 51 2.60 -15.02 -11.17
CA VAL A 51 2.65 -16.46 -10.82
C VAL A 51 2.27 -16.70 -9.37
N VAL A 52 2.70 -15.82 -8.45
CA VAL A 52 2.31 -15.92 -7.02
C VAL A 52 0.82 -15.63 -6.81
N MET A 53 0.19 -14.83 -7.68
CA MET A 53 -1.24 -14.53 -7.63
C MET A 53 -2.13 -15.61 -8.28
N GLU A 54 -1.59 -16.47 -9.14
CA GLU A 54 -2.38 -17.48 -9.87
C GLU A 54 -3.26 -18.37 -8.99
N PRO A 55 -2.81 -18.89 -7.84
CA PRO A 55 -3.66 -19.73 -7.00
C PRO A 55 -4.90 -18.99 -6.49
N VAL A 56 -4.76 -17.69 -6.17
CA VAL A 56 -5.87 -16.85 -5.68
C VAL A 56 -6.84 -16.53 -6.82
N LEU A 57 -6.33 -16.25 -8.01
CA LEU A 57 -7.15 -16.04 -9.21
C LEU A 57 -8.00 -17.27 -9.52
N ARG A 58 -7.38 -18.46 -9.53
CA ARG A 58 -8.07 -19.74 -9.78
C ARG A 58 -9.12 -20.05 -8.70
N ALA A 59 -8.82 -19.79 -7.43
CA ALA A 59 -9.77 -20.03 -6.33
C ALA A 59 -11.02 -19.15 -6.46
N LYS A 60 -10.87 -17.90 -6.89
CA LYS A 60 -12.01 -16.98 -7.13
C LYS A 60 -12.89 -17.47 -8.29
N ASP A 61 -12.31 -17.92 -9.39
CA ASP A 61 -13.05 -18.44 -10.54
C ASP A 61 -13.93 -19.65 -10.16
N MET A 62 -13.48 -20.44 -9.16
CA MET A 62 -14.20 -21.63 -8.68
C MET A 62 -15.30 -21.34 -7.65
N GLN A 63 -15.20 -20.24 -6.88
CA GLN A 63 -16.12 -19.96 -5.74
C GLN A 63 -17.33 -19.11 -6.12
N GLY A 64 -17.38 -18.55 -7.32
CA GLY A 64 -18.45 -17.63 -7.71
C GLY A 64 -18.37 -16.28 -6.98
N ARG A 65 -19.35 -15.39 -7.22
CA ARG A 65 -19.42 -14.07 -6.57
C ARG A 65 -19.67 -14.22 -5.07
N VAL A 66 -18.73 -13.76 -4.26
CA VAL A 66 -18.92 -13.55 -2.83
C VAL A 66 -19.29 -12.07 -2.64
N ASP A 67 -20.44 -11.81 -2.04
CA ASP A 67 -21.01 -10.45 -1.84
C ASP A 67 -20.40 -9.71 -0.64
N ASP A 68 -19.08 -9.78 -0.43
CA ASP A 68 -18.40 -9.12 0.65
C ASP A 68 -17.31 -8.15 0.14
N TYR A 69 -16.85 -7.21 1.00
CA TYR A 69 -15.74 -6.30 0.71
C TYR A 69 -14.46 -7.03 0.30
N SER A 70 -14.27 -8.27 0.72
CA SER A 70 -13.22 -9.18 0.23
C SER A 70 -13.27 -9.42 -1.28
N SER A 71 -14.42 -9.14 -1.93
CA SER A 71 -14.62 -9.25 -3.38
C SER A 71 -14.21 -8.01 -4.18
N LEU A 72 -13.84 -6.91 -3.51
CA LEU A 72 -13.47 -5.66 -4.19
C LEU A 72 -12.20 -5.80 -5.03
N PHE A 73 -11.29 -6.61 -4.55
CA PHE A 73 -10.02 -6.93 -5.22
C PHE A 73 -9.47 -8.25 -4.71
N LEU A 74 -8.63 -8.86 -5.50
CA LEU A 74 -7.88 -10.05 -5.10
C LEU A 74 -6.64 -9.58 -4.37
N GLN A 75 -6.45 -10.05 -3.15
CA GLN A 75 -5.37 -9.63 -2.27
C GLN A 75 -4.55 -10.83 -1.81
N VAL A 76 -3.23 -10.67 -1.85
CA VAL A 76 -2.27 -11.55 -1.19
C VAL A 76 -1.27 -10.66 -0.44
N THR A 77 -1.05 -10.97 0.83
CA THR A 77 -0.07 -10.30 1.71
C THR A 77 1.17 -11.15 1.91
N ASN A 78 2.25 -10.51 2.36
CA ASN A 78 3.54 -11.15 2.66
C ASN A 78 4.02 -12.07 1.52
N MET A 79 3.93 -11.58 0.28
CA MET A 79 4.39 -12.33 -0.89
C MET A 79 5.90 -12.52 -0.89
N TRP A 80 6.62 -11.63 -0.23
CA TRP A 80 8.06 -11.71 -0.09
C TRP A 80 8.53 -13.02 0.58
N GLU A 81 7.72 -13.60 1.45
CA GLU A 81 8.02 -14.89 2.09
C GLU A 81 7.85 -16.08 1.12
N LYS A 82 7.05 -15.90 0.07
CA LYS A 82 6.67 -16.98 -0.86
C LYS A 82 7.59 -17.10 -2.06
N ASN A 83 8.38 -16.04 -2.36
CA ASN A 83 9.21 -16.03 -3.56
C ASN A 83 10.39 -15.05 -3.41
N GLU A 84 11.62 -15.54 -3.59
CA GLU A 84 12.85 -14.73 -3.43
C GLU A 84 12.96 -13.57 -4.43
N ALA A 85 12.43 -13.72 -5.65
CA ALA A 85 12.42 -12.62 -6.60
C ALA A 85 11.44 -11.51 -6.17
N VAL A 86 10.26 -11.88 -5.64
CA VAL A 86 9.33 -10.92 -5.05
C VAL A 86 9.95 -10.25 -3.84
N LYS A 87 10.63 -11.00 -2.97
CA LYS A 87 11.37 -10.45 -1.82
C LYS A 87 12.38 -9.39 -2.27
N ARG A 88 13.15 -9.65 -3.33
CA ARG A 88 14.10 -8.68 -3.88
C ARG A 88 13.42 -7.38 -4.31
N PHE A 89 12.22 -7.46 -4.87
CA PHE A 89 11.43 -6.28 -5.22
C PHE A 89 10.96 -5.52 -3.98
N ILE A 90 10.33 -6.22 -3.03
CA ILE A 90 9.77 -5.63 -1.80
C ILE A 90 10.87 -5.00 -0.94
N PHE A 91 12.06 -5.65 -0.85
CA PHE A 91 13.19 -5.19 -0.04
C PHE A 91 14.06 -4.14 -0.74
N ALA A 92 13.61 -3.62 -1.89
CA ALA A 92 14.37 -2.62 -2.62
C ALA A 92 14.64 -1.37 -1.78
N LYS A 93 15.93 -1.10 -1.50
CA LYS A 93 16.37 0.08 -0.73
C LYS A 93 15.89 1.40 -1.33
N ARG A 94 15.73 1.45 -2.66
CA ARG A 94 15.18 2.61 -3.38
C ARG A 94 13.82 3.01 -2.81
N PHE A 95 12.91 2.07 -2.67
CA PHE A 95 11.53 2.34 -2.22
C PHE A 95 11.50 2.71 -0.74
N ALA A 96 12.24 1.96 0.08
CA ALA A 96 12.33 2.21 1.51
C ALA A 96 12.98 3.57 1.82
N LYS A 97 14.00 3.98 1.05
CA LYS A 97 14.63 5.30 1.17
C LYS A 97 13.64 6.42 0.85
N ILE A 98 12.86 6.30 -0.25
CA ILE A 98 11.80 7.27 -0.58
C ILE A 98 10.80 7.40 0.58
N ALA A 99 10.35 6.28 1.14
CA ALA A 99 9.42 6.27 2.27
C ALA A 99 9.99 6.98 3.50
N ALA A 100 11.25 6.70 3.86
CA ALA A 100 11.95 7.35 4.98
C ALA A 100 12.09 8.87 4.78
N GLU A 101 12.48 9.30 3.58
CA GLU A 101 12.66 10.72 3.25
C GLU A 101 11.33 11.49 3.26
N LEU A 102 10.25 10.90 2.72
CA LEU A 102 8.91 11.50 2.76
C LEU A 102 8.40 11.67 4.19
N MET A 103 8.51 10.64 5.02
CA MET A 103 8.14 10.71 6.43
C MET A 103 9.08 11.57 7.27
N GLY A 104 10.33 11.77 6.83
CA GLY A 104 11.35 12.50 7.59
C GLY A 104 11.91 11.71 8.77
N VAL A 105 12.03 10.40 8.64
CA VAL A 105 12.55 9.48 9.67
C VAL A 105 13.89 8.88 9.25
N ASP A 106 14.68 8.42 10.22
CA ASP A 106 16.02 7.89 9.94
C ASP A 106 15.98 6.44 9.43
N GLY A 107 15.00 5.66 9.87
CA GLY A 107 14.85 4.27 9.46
C GLY A 107 13.39 3.87 9.23
N VAL A 108 13.19 2.90 8.34
CA VAL A 108 11.86 2.33 8.07
C VAL A 108 11.89 0.81 8.06
N ARG A 109 10.84 0.23 8.63
CA ARG A 109 10.56 -1.21 8.62
C ARG A 109 9.41 -1.53 7.68
N LEU A 110 9.44 -2.76 7.17
CA LEU A 110 8.30 -3.33 6.46
C LEU A 110 7.17 -3.64 7.45
N TYR A 111 5.95 -3.15 7.19
CA TYR A 111 4.76 -3.66 7.85
C TYR A 111 4.32 -4.96 7.16
N HIS A 112 3.90 -4.87 5.94
CA HIS A 112 3.72 -5.99 5.00
C HIS A 112 3.67 -5.47 3.56
N ASP A 113 3.78 -6.37 2.59
CA ASP A 113 3.44 -6.11 1.20
C ASP A 113 2.07 -6.68 0.85
N GLN A 114 1.45 -6.11 -0.16
CA GLN A 114 0.21 -6.64 -0.74
C GLN A 114 0.28 -6.59 -2.27
N VAL A 115 -0.22 -7.61 -2.91
CA VAL A 115 -0.60 -7.52 -4.33
C VAL A 115 -2.11 -7.41 -4.41
N LEU A 116 -2.58 -6.40 -5.13
CA LEU A 116 -3.97 -6.01 -5.24
C LEU A 116 -4.41 -6.03 -6.70
N PHE A 117 -5.14 -7.04 -7.12
CA PHE A 117 -5.69 -7.13 -8.48
C PHE A 117 -7.17 -6.81 -8.46
N LYS A 118 -7.57 -5.76 -9.20
CA LYS A 118 -8.97 -5.37 -9.40
C LYS A 118 -9.41 -5.80 -10.79
N THR A 119 -10.18 -6.87 -10.85
CA THR A 119 -10.69 -7.44 -12.12
C THR A 119 -11.70 -6.50 -12.80
N PRO A 120 -12.03 -6.70 -14.10
CA PRO A 120 -13.12 -6.02 -14.74
C PRO A 120 -14.41 -6.06 -13.92
N GLY A 121 -15.11 -4.94 -13.80
CA GLY A 121 -16.30 -4.80 -12.97
C GLY A 121 -16.00 -4.72 -11.46
N GLY A 122 -14.75 -4.71 -11.05
CA GLY A 122 -14.37 -4.53 -9.65
C GLY A 122 -14.92 -3.22 -9.07
N ARG A 123 -15.61 -3.31 -7.92
CA ARG A 123 -16.32 -2.19 -7.29
C ARG A 123 -15.36 -1.13 -6.75
N ARG A 124 -15.89 0.06 -6.46
CA ARG A 124 -15.13 1.11 -5.79
C ARG A 124 -14.69 0.62 -4.39
N THR A 125 -13.52 1.06 -3.94
CA THR A 125 -13.11 0.90 -2.53
C THR A 125 -13.65 2.09 -1.74
N PRO A 126 -14.41 1.90 -0.65
CA PRO A 126 -14.91 2.99 0.18
C PRO A 126 -13.81 3.88 0.76
N TRP A 127 -14.14 5.11 1.13
CA TRP A 127 -13.26 5.99 1.87
C TRP A 127 -12.88 5.39 3.23
N HIS A 128 -11.61 5.43 3.58
CA HIS A 128 -11.07 4.89 4.82
C HIS A 128 -9.72 5.50 5.19
N GLN A 129 -9.20 5.12 6.34
CA GLN A 129 -7.82 5.33 6.79
C GLN A 129 -7.17 3.96 7.00
N ASP A 130 -5.96 3.74 6.46
CA ASP A 130 -5.20 2.51 6.68
C ASP A 130 -4.80 2.34 8.15
N GLN A 131 -4.48 3.45 8.85
CA GLN A 131 -4.08 3.46 10.26
C GLN A 131 -5.11 2.79 11.19
N TYR A 132 -6.35 2.66 10.77
CA TYR A 132 -7.38 1.93 11.49
C TYR A 132 -6.98 0.49 11.82
N TYR A 133 -6.28 -0.17 10.88
CA TYR A 133 -5.92 -1.58 10.99
C TYR A 133 -4.62 -1.81 11.77
N TRP A 134 -3.74 -0.82 11.89
CA TRP A 134 -2.38 -1.00 12.36
C TRP A 134 -2.25 -0.76 13.87
N PRO A 135 -1.80 -1.77 14.64
CA PRO A 135 -1.55 -1.65 16.09
C PRO A 135 -0.16 -1.03 16.35
N LEU A 136 0.09 0.17 15.81
CA LEU A 136 1.37 0.86 15.89
C LEU A 136 1.23 2.21 16.59
N ASP A 137 2.13 2.51 17.54
CA ASP A 137 2.15 3.74 18.32
C ASP A 137 2.80 4.92 17.58
N THR A 138 2.60 4.99 16.27
CA THR A 138 3.18 6.02 15.43
C THR A 138 2.19 6.49 14.37
N GLU A 139 2.28 7.77 14.00
CA GLU A 139 1.64 8.33 12.81
C GLU A 139 2.55 8.28 11.57
N ASN A 140 3.83 7.91 11.77
CA ASN A 140 4.81 7.77 10.70
C ASN A 140 4.65 6.40 10.03
N THR A 141 3.57 6.26 9.31
CA THR A 141 3.22 5.13 8.45
C THR A 141 2.97 5.62 7.04
N ILE A 142 3.41 4.86 6.05
CA ILE A 142 3.29 5.24 4.64
C ILE A 142 3.09 4.01 3.76
N THR A 143 2.15 4.10 2.84
CA THR A 143 1.90 3.08 1.83
C THR A 143 2.43 3.55 0.47
N MET A 144 3.35 2.79 -0.13
CA MET A 144 3.66 2.87 -1.56
C MET A 144 2.62 2.08 -2.33
N TRP A 145 2.02 2.68 -3.35
CA TRP A 145 1.10 2.03 -4.28
C TRP A 145 1.65 2.14 -5.71
N MET A 146 2.06 1.03 -6.30
CA MET A 146 2.74 0.98 -7.60
C MET A 146 2.00 0.06 -8.57
N PRO A 147 1.50 0.58 -9.70
CA PRO A 147 0.90 -0.24 -10.73
C PRO A 147 1.96 -1.01 -11.54
N LEU A 148 1.63 -2.24 -11.88
CA LEU A 148 2.42 -3.12 -12.74
C LEU A 148 1.98 -3.04 -14.22
N VAL A 149 0.91 -2.30 -14.49
CA VAL A 149 0.35 -1.99 -15.80
C VAL A 149 0.04 -0.48 -15.86
N ASP A 150 -0.22 0.06 -17.02
CA ASP A 150 -0.72 1.44 -17.13
C ASP A 150 -2.16 1.49 -16.56
N VAL A 151 -2.43 2.46 -15.70
CA VAL A 151 -3.71 2.60 -14.99
C VAL A 151 -4.34 3.96 -15.32
N PRO A 152 -5.23 4.02 -16.32
CA PRO A 152 -6.07 5.20 -16.56
C PRO A 152 -7.13 5.34 -15.47
N ILE A 153 -7.80 6.49 -15.39
CA ILE A 153 -8.84 6.76 -14.38
C ILE A 153 -9.94 5.67 -14.39
N LEU A 154 -10.36 5.21 -15.56
CA LEU A 154 -11.41 4.18 -15.70
C LEU A 154 -11.02 2.80 -15.16
N MET A 155 -9.72 2.53 -14.95
CA MET A 155 -9.21 1.28 -14.37
C MET A 155 -9.19 1.29 -12.83
N GLY A 156 -9.58 2.39 -12.20
CA GLY A 156 -9.78 2.48 -10.76
C GLY A 156 -8.52 2.79 -9.96
N PRO A 157 -7.78 3.87 -10.26
CA PRO A 157 -6.70 4.35 -9.40
C PRO A 157 -7.21 4.85 -8.05
N MET A 158 -6.26 5.16 -7.15
CA MET A 158 -6.54 5.75 -5.86
C MET A 158 -7.12 7.17 -6.00
N ILE A 159 -7.95 7.54 -5.02
CA ILE A 159 -8.46 8.90 -4.80
C ILE A 159 -8.01 9.33 -3.42
N PHE A 160 -7.43 10.52 -3.30
CA PHE A 160 -6.90 11.07 -2.06
C PHE A 160 -7.64 12.36 -1.68
N ALA A 161 -8.04 12.50 -0.42
CA ALA A 161 -8.52 13.77 0.14
C ALA A 161 -7.31 14.55 0.68
N SER A 162 -6.74 15.43 -0.16
CA SER A 162 -5.49 16.15 0.12
C SER A 162 -5.55 16.92 1.43
N GLY A 163 -4.58 16.67 2.32
CA GLY A 163 -4.45 17.35 3.61
C GLY A 163 -5.26 16.73 4.75
N SER A 164 -6.11 15.73 4.49
CA SER A 164 -6.98 15.14 5.51
C SER A 164 -6.23 14.37 6.60
N HIS A 165 -4.99 13.91 6.34
CA HIS A 165 -4.14 13.27 7.34
C HIS A 165 -3.91 14.14 8.58
N LYS A 166 -3.96 15.47 8.45
CA LYS A 166 -3.80 16.43 9.55
C LYS A 166 -4.93 16.41 10.58
N LEU A 167 -6.05 15.76 10.27
CA LEU A 167 -7.11 15.50 11.26
C LEU A 167 -6.75 14.38 12.24
N GLY A 168 -5.67 13.64 11.98
CA GLY A 168 -5.31 12.50 12.79
C GLY A 168 -6.25 11.29 12.62
N TYR A 169 -6.17 10.36 13.54
CA TYR A 169 -6.96 9.15 13.56
C TYR A 169 -8.44 9.42 13.86
N GLN A 170 -9.35 8.88 13.03
CA GLN A 170 -10.80 9.15 13.11
C GLN A 170 -11.58 8.04 13.83
N GLY A 171 -10.93 7.22 14.64
CA GLY A 171 -11.59 6.24 15.48
C GLY A 171 -11.95 4.92 14.79
N ASP A 172 -12.84 4.16 15.44
CA ASP A 172 -13.23 2.81 15.02
C ASP A 172 -14.13 2.83 13.78
N ARG A 173 -13.51 2.90 12.59
CA ARG A 173 -14.20 2.97 11.29
C ARG A 173 -13.58 2.04 10.26
N PRO A 174 -13.96 0.74 10.29
CA PRO A 174 -13.53 -0.20 9.25
C PRO A 174 -14.08 0.19 7.88
N ILE A 175 -13.46 -0.32 6.82
CA ILE A 175 -14.01 -0.18 5.46
C ILE A 175 -15.43 -0.70 5.42
N SER A 176 -16.40 0.20 5.18
CA SER A 176 -17.84 -0.06 5.19
C SER A 176 -18.58 1.08 4.47
N ASP A 177 -19.85 0.88 4.18
CA ASP A 177 -20.69 1.95 3.61
C ASP A 177 -20.91 3.08 4.63
N ASP A 178 -21.11 2.76 5.90
CA ASP A 178 -21.24 3.76 6.98
C ASP A 178 -19.96 4.61 7.14
N ALA A 179 -18.79 3.97 7.08
CA ALA A 179 -17.52 4.69 7.12
C ALA A 179 -17.35 5.57 5.88
N ASN A 180 -17.76 5.07 4.71
CA ASN A 180 -17.74 5.85 3.48
C ASN A 180 -18.59 7.13 3.58
N GLU A 181 -19.83 7.04 4.05
CA GLU A 181 -20.71 8.19 4.25
C GLU A 181 -20.13 9.20 5.24
N TYR A 182 -19.54 8.69 6.34
CA TYR A 182 -18.88 9.54 7.32
C TYR A 182 -17.72 10.33 6.69
N PHE A 183 -16.82 9.66 5.98
CA PHE A 183 -15.68 10.31 5.37
C PHE A 183 -16.08 11.25 4.22
N GLU A 184 -17.06 10.89 3.38
CA GLU A 184 -17.58 11.76 2.31
C GLU A 184 -18.17 13.07 2.89
N ARG A 185 -18.94 12.97 3.97
CA ARG A 185 -19.46 14.15 4.68
C ARG A 185 -18.30 14.99 5.20
N LEU A 186 -17.33 14.39 5.88
CA LEU A 186 -16.21 15.11 6.46
C LEU A 186 -15.33 15.78 5.39
N ILE A 187 -15.11 15.12 4.26
CA ILE A 187 -14.39 15.68 3.10
C ILE A 187 -15.11 16.92 2.59
N THR A 188 -16.44 16.85 2.46
CA THR A 188 -17.28 17.94 1.97
C THR A 188 -17.31 19.11 2.95
N GLU A 189 -17.60 18.85 4.23
CA GLU A 189 -17.70 19.87 5.29
C GLU A 189 -16.37 20.61 5.51
N ARG A 190 -15.24 19.92 5.37
CA ARG A 190 -13.89 20.51 5.53
C ARG A 190 -13.35 21.10 4.24
N GLY A 191 -14.02 20.89 3.11
CA GLY A 191 -13.58 21.39 1.82
C GLY A 191 -12.29 20.77 1.30
N TYR A 192 -12.01 19.50 1.64
CA TYR A 192 -10.81 18.81 1.14
C TYR A 192 -10.89 18.58 -0.37
N LYS A 193 -9.84 18.97 -1.08
CA LYS A 193 -9.71 18.70 -2.50
C LYS A 193 -9.42 17.21 -2.69
N THR A 194 -10.23 16.55 -3.53
CA THR A 194 -9.96 15.17 -3.94
C THR A 194 -9.12 15.14 -5.21
N VAL A 195 -8.11 14.24 -5.23
CA VAL A 195 -7.17 14.10 -6.34
C VAL A 195 -7.02 12.63 -6.69
N SER A 196 -6.98 12.33 -7.98
CA SER A 196 -6.66 11.01 -8.53
C SER A 196 -5.69 11.19 -9.70
N TYR A 197 -4.85 10.19 -9.95
CA TYR A 197 -3.82 10.25 -10.98
C TYR A 197 -3.97 9.09 -11.96
N GLU A 198 -3.71 9.35 -13.23
CA GLU A 198 -3.38 8.30 -14.19
C GLU A 198 -1.91 7.93 -14.00
N LEU A 199 -1.61 6.64 -13.89
CA LEU A 199 -0.26 6.16 -13.64
C LEU A 199 0.20 5.25 -14.78
N LYS A 200 1.48 5.35 -15.11
CA LYS A 200 2.17 4.37 -15.94
C LYS A 200 2.75 3.25 -15.07
N ALA A 201 2.95 2.07 -15.65
CA ALA A 201 3.64 0.98 -14.97
C ALA A 201 5.00 1.46 -14.42
N GLY A 202 5.21 1.29 -13.09
CA GLY A 202 6.40 1.75 -12.39
C GLY A 202 6.37 3.18 -11.84
N ASP A 203 5.34 3.98 -12.16
CA ASP A 203 5.02 5.18 -11.36
C ASP A 203 4.55 4.71 -9.96
N ALA A 204 4.60 5.59 -8.97
CA ALA A 204 4.06 5.26 -7.66
C ALA A 204 3.38 6.46 -7.00
N THR A 205 2.35 6.18 -6.20
CA THR A 205 1.91 7.11 -5.18
C THR A 205 2.38 6.63 -3.82
N PHE A 206 2.66 7.60 -2.94
CA PHE A 206 2.92 7.35 -1.53
C PHE A 206 1.90 8.13 -0.72
N HIS A 207 1.29 7.50 0.28
CA HIS A 207 0.30 8.17 1.13
C HIS A 207 0.43 7.76 2.60
N SER A 208 0.15 8.70 3.49
CA SER A 208 0.12 8.49 4.94
C SER A 208 -1.02 7.54 5.31
N GLY A 209 -0.80 6.69 6.31
CA GLY A 209 -1.84 5.82 6.88
C GLY A 209 -3.03 6.59 7.47
N LEU A 210 -2.85 7.86 7.82
CA LEU A 210 -3.90 8.75 8.32
C LEU A 210 -4.68 9.47 7.21
N LEU A 211 -4.24 9.39 5.94
CA LEU A 211 -4.90 10.07 4.85
C LEU A 211 -6.21 9.39 4.49
N PHE A 212 -7.29 10.17 4.34
CA PHE A 212 -8.54 9.63 3.78
C PHE A 212 -8.32 9.33 2.31
N HIS A 213 -8.56 8.08 1.94
CA HIS A 213 -8.39 7.64 0.58
C HIS A 213 -9.45 6.60 0.19
N SER A 214 -9.62 6.45 -1.11
CA SER A 214 -10.61 5.59 -1.76
C SER A 214 -10.01 5.10 -3.07
N ALA A 215 -10.71 4.26 -3.82
CA ALA A 215 -10.33 3.92 -5.19
C ALA A 215 -11.55 3.80 -6.09
N HIS A 216 -11.45 4.31 -7.32
CA HIS A 216 -12.48 4.17 -8.33
C HIS A 216 -12.80 2.70 -8.64
N PRO A 217 -14.00 2.38 -9.18
CA PRO A 217 -14.27 1.07 -9.75
C PRO A 217 -13.38 0.84 -10.99
N ASN A 218 -13.15 -0.42 -11.34
CA ASN A 218 -12.54 -0.78 -12.62
C ASN A 218 -13.66 -1.01 -13.64
N THR A 219 -13.85 -0.07 -14.55
CA THR A 219 -14.85 -0.13 -15.61
C THR A 219 -14.27 -0.57 -16.96
N THR A 220 -12.99 -0.94 -16.99
CA THR A 220 -12.32 -1.45 -18.19
C THR A 220 -12.46 -2.96 -18.32
N SER A 221 -12.09 -3.49 -19.48
CA SER A 221 -12.01 -4.94 -19.74
C SER A 221 -10.73 -5.60 -19.22
N GLU A 222 -9.78 -4.81 -18.68
CA GLU A 222 -8.49 -5.28 -18.23
C GLU A 222 -8.40 -5.32 -16.70
N THR A 223 -7.59 -6.23 -16.17
CA THR A 223 -7.30 -6.29 -14.72
C THR A 223 -6.30 -5.20 -14.33
N ARG A 224 -6.64 -4.39 -13.32
CA ARG A 224 -5.69 -3.51 -12.65
C ARG A 224 -4.77 -4.34 -11.76
N GLU A 225 -3.49 -4.38 -12.09
CA GLU A 225 -2.46 -5.09 -11.34
C GLU A 225 -1.61 -4.08 -10.55
N VAL A 226 -1.58 -4.23 -9.23
CA VAL A 226 -0.89 -3.30 -8.32
C VAL A 226 -0.15 -4.07 -7.24
N ILE A 227 1.02 -3.54 -6.86
CA ILE A 227 1.74 -3.94 -5.66
C ILE A 227 1.80 -2.77 -4.69
N THR A 228 1.58 -3.04 -3.41
CA THR A 228 1.76 -2.06 -2.33
C THR A 228 2.79 -2.55 -1.34
N ILE A 229 3.54 -1.61 -0.78
CA ILE A 229 4.48 -1.88 0.31
C ILE A 229 4.18 -0.86 1.40
N ILE A 230 3.90 -1.34 2.59
CA ILE A 230 3.59 -0.50 3.74
C ILE A 230 4.81 -0.43 4.64
N TYR A 231 5.20 0.78 5.00
CA TYR A 231 6.33 1.07 5.87
C TYR A 231 5.88 1.81 7.12
N TYR A 232 6.63 1.66 8.19
CA TYR A 232 6.53 2.48 9.39
C TYR A 232 7.92 2.83 9.91
N ALA A 233 8.02 3.89 10.76
CA ALA A 233 9.25 4.35 11.33
C ALA A 233 9.90 3.28 12.23
N ASP A 234 11.22 3.07 12.11
CA ASP A 234 11.97 2.21 13.03
C ASP A 234 11.89 2.74 14.46
N GLY A 235 11.90 1.84 15.44
CA GLY A 235 11.71 2.18 16.86
C GLY A 235 10.25 2.31 17.31
N THR A 236 9.27 2.21 16.41
CA THR A 236 7.84 2.14 16.73
C THR A 236 7.53 0.97 17.66
N ARG A 237 6.58 1.16 18.58
CA ARG A 237 6.09 0.11 19.48
C ARG A 237 4.72 -0.38 19.05
N ILE A 238 4.40 -1.59 19.49
CA ILE A 238 3.07 -2.18 19.30
C ILE A 238 2.12 -1.55 20.31
N LEU A 239 0.96 -1.06 19.82
CA LEU A 239 -0.15 -0.64 20.66
C LEU A 239 -0.94 -1.84 21.19
N GLU A 240 -1.58 -1.68 22.35
CA GLU A 240 -2.66 -2.59 22.77
C GLU A 240 -3.79 -2.51 21.73
N PRO A 241 -4.18 -3.63 21.09
CA PRO A 241 -5.24 -3.62 20.11
C PRO A 241 -6.60 -3.24 20.74
N ASP A 242 -7.16 -2.12 20.32
CA ASP A 242 -8.42 -1.55 20.79
C ASP A 242 -9.64 -1.97 19.95
N ASN A 243 -9.40 -2.72 18.88
CA ASN A 243 -10.45 -3.26 18.01
C ASN A 243 -10.05 -4.63 17.43
N LYS A 244 -11.05 -5.35 16.90
CA LYS A 244 -10.85 -6.70 16.36
C LYS A 244 -9.86 -6.78 15.19
N HIS A 245 -9.80 -5.74 14.35
CA HIS A 245 -8.94 -5.73 13.16
C HIS A 245 -7.49 -5.54 13.56
N ARG A 246 -7.19 -4.63 14.51
CA ARG A 246 -5.84 -4.47 15.07
C ARG A 246 -5.35 -5.75 15.75
N LYS A 247 -6.25 -6.49 16.40
CA LYS A 247 -5.89 -7.79 16.98
C LYS A 247 -5.50 -8.80 15.91
N VAL A 248 -6.29 -8.90 14.85
CA VAL A 248 -5.98 -9.77 13.70
C VAL A 248 -4.67 -9.37 13.04
N ASP A 249 -4.44 -8.08 12.82
CA ASP A 249 -3.20 -7.57 12.21
C ASP A 249 -1.99 -7.82 13.12
N MET A 250 -2.13 -7.65 14.44
CA MET A 250 -1.06 -7.96 15.37
C MET A 250 -0.65 -9.44 15.32
N GLU A 251 -1.63 -10.34 15.30
CA GLU A 251 -1.38 -11.78 15.20
C GLU A 251 -0.74 -12.17 13.85
N ALA A 252 -1.17 -11.52 12.75
CA ALA A 252 -0.72 -11.83 11.40
C ALA A 252 0.65 -11.23 11.06
N PHE A 253 0.94 -10.00 11.49
CA PHE A 253 2.10 -9.22 11.05
C PHE A 253 3.15 -8.97 12.14
N HIS A 254 2.81 -9.20 13.41
CA HIS A 254 3.72 -9.11 14.55
C HIS A 254 3.71 -10.40 15.40
N PRO A 255 3.90 -11.58 14.80
CA PRO A 255 3.74 -12.85 15.51
C PRO A 255 4.69 -12.94 16.70
N GLY A 256 4.12 -13.34 17.85
CA GLY A 256 4.87 -13.53 19.09
C GLY A 256 5.23 -12.26 19.86
N GLN A 257 4.92 -11.08 19.32
CA GLN A 257 5.18 -9.80 19.97
C GLN A 257 3.99 -9.36 20.85
N LYS A 258 4.27 -8.51 21.83
CA LYS A 258 3.29 -7.98 22.79
C LYS A 258 3.19 -6.46 22.71
N PRO A 259 2.06 -5.88 23.13
CA PRO A 259 1.93 -4.44 23.31
C PRO A 259 3.07 -3.85 24.16
N GLY A 260 3.59 -2.69 23.73
CA GLY A 260 4.73 -2.02 24.35
C GLY A 260 6.10 -2.49 23.86
N GLU A 261 6.22 -3.63 23.21
CA GLU A 261 7.46 -4.06 22.56
C GLU A 261 7.75 -3.27 21.28
N ILE A 262 9.02 -3.16 20.89
CA ILE A 262 9.39 -2.57 19.60
C ILE A 262 8.83 -3.49 18.49
N ALA A 263 8.08 -2.92 17.56
CA ALA A 263 7.53 -3.60 16.41
C ALA A 263 8.65 -4.02 15.45
N ALA A 264 9.24 -5.18 15.67
CA ALA A 264 10.42 -5.68 14.96
C ALA A 264 10.44 -7.22 14.90
N SER A 265 9.29 -7.81 14.56
CA SER A 265 9.21 -9.27 14.35
C SER A 265 10.03 -9.68 13.11
N PRO A 266 10.27 -10.99 12.90
CA PRO A 266 10.88 -11.48 11.66
C PRO A 266 10.15 -11.05 10.38
N LEU A 267 8.84 -10.74 10.46
CA LEU A 267 8.05 -10.23 9.34
C LEU A 267 8.23 -8.72 9.09
N ASN A 268 8.90 -8.01 10.02
CA ASN A 268 9.08 -6.56 9.96
C ASN A 268 10.57 -6.16 9.88
N PRO A 269 11.30 -6.63 8.87
CA PRO A 269 12.72 -6.31 8.73
C PRO A 269 12.95 -4.81 8.54
N LEU A 270 14.07 -4.31 9.04
CA LEU A 270 14.57 -2.98 8.75
C LEU A 270 15.03 -2.94 7.29
N LEU A 271 14.38 -2.11 6.44
CA LEU A 271 14.66 -2.04 5.01
C LEU A 271 15.57 -0.86 4.63
N TYR A 272 15.56 0.19 5.43
CA TYR A 272 16.43 1.35 5.25
C TYR A 272 16.74 2.00 6.60
N HIS A 273 17.97 2.47 6.73
CA HIS A 273 18.46 3.38 7.80
C HIS A 273 19.53 4.29 7.18
N LYS A 274 19.54 5.57 7.57
CA LYS A 274 20.59 6.55 7.20
C LYS A 274 21.94 6.15 7.70
#